data_9a211b3c2300c439017756e5597dc58c
#
_entry.id   9a211b3c2300c439017756e5597dc58c
#
_cell.length_a   1.000
_cell.length_b   1.000
_cell.length_c   1.000
_cell.angle_alpha   90.00
_cell.angle_beta   90.00
_cell.angle_gamma   90.00
#
_symmetry.space_group_name_H-M   'P 1'
#
loop_
_entity.id
_entity.type
_entity.pdbx_description
1 polymer ?
#
loop_
_entity_poly.entity_id
_entity_poly.type
_entity_poly.pdbx_seq_one_letter_code
_entity_poly.pdbx_strand_id
1 'polypeptide(L)'
;MGFPTHFASCRSYRRPIIAQTRSEKSVIERLQKQILYNGRIDLIGRKFNREQMKRRLTGTFLLLFMLIQFVEAQVAIIPRPQHYEARQGKLILGRNIGIVADPLFDPTVLYLKKLLLRDFGISSYAAISDEDAQVVIAMDKTLEHEAYRLQIDPTHIRIYASDKSGLVNGIASLDQLLSVSAQRGDQRELDAVDIQDKAQFVWRGFMLDESRHFFGKEKVKSLLDWMAFYKLNKFHWHLTDEPAWRLSIQRYPWLTQIGGIGNYLDPYAAVQYYTQNDINEIIAYADERNIEVIPEIDMPGHATAANRAYPFLSGGGNEKHPDFTFHPAKNTTYSFLTHVLREVKVLFPSSYIHLGGDEVAFGSDAWNNDHLVQDLKKVEGLKSNKEVEEYFIRRMADSVARINGKVIVWDEMVEAKLAKDKTVMMWWRHDKPAQLSKILEKGYQTVLTPRLPLYFDFVQQENHRYGRKWGKGFNPIQDVYNFAGEQLDSLGDRRKQILGIQANLWTETVTNMNRLDYLVFPRIAALAEAAWTPGKQRNFEQFATVLKKHLALYREQGLYYFDPFQDSHPEPVVMKKIQKQYIDSPE
;
A
#
# COMPACT_ATOMS: atom_id res chain seq x y z
N MET A 1 -49.83 -21.37 -19.91
CA MET A 1 -49.92 -20.99 -21.32
C MET A 1 -48.71 -20.08 -21.55
N GLY A 2 -47.66 -20.46 -22.15
CA GLY A 2 -47.25 -21.16 -23.30
C GLY A 2 -45.87 -20.57 -23.62
N PHE A 3 -44.79 -21.35 -23.46
CA PHE A 3 -43.45 -21.02 -23.98
C PHE A 3 -43.43 -21.14 -25.51
N PRO A 4 -42.52 -20.46 -26.21
CA PRO A 4 -41.74 -21.20 -27.18
C PRO A 4 -40.24 -21.05 -27.00
N THR A 5 -39.60 -22.19 -27.04
CA THR A 5 -38.20 -22.49 -27.25
C THR A 5 -37.72 -22.10 -28.65
N HIS A 6 -36.59 -21.45 -28.77
CA HIS A 6 -35.78 -21.50 -29.99
C HIS A 6 -34.31 -21.80 -29.65
N PHE A 7 -33.92 -23.02 -30.00
CA PHE A 7 -32.52 -23.43 -30.18
C PHE A 7 -31.97 -22.78 -31.45
N ALA A 8 -30.80 -22.16 -31.35
CA ALA A 8 -29.97 -21.85 -32.50
C ALA A 8 -28.54 -22.28 -32.23
N SER A 9 -28.09 -23.13 -33.11
CA SER A 9 -26.84 -23.85 -33.17
C SER A 9 -25.59 -22.98 -33.12
N CYS A 10 -24.68 -23.36 -32.27
CA CYS A 10 -23.29 -22.85 -32.22
C CYS A 10 -22.45 -23.58 -33.29
N ARG A 11 -22.03 -22.88 -34.32
CA ARG A 11 -20.99 -23.35 -35.25
C ARG A 11 -19.61 -22.96 -34.71
N SER A 12 -18.82 -23.98 -34.48
CA SER A 12 -17.39 -23.95 -34.19
C SER A 12 -16.60 -23.24 -35.30
N TYR A 13 -15.84 -22.23 -34.96
CA TYR A 13 -14.72 -21.74 -35.76
C TYR A 13 -13.40 -22.06 -35.03
N ARG A 14 -12.80 -23.19 -35.43
CA ARG A 14 -11.35 -23.43 -35.23
C ARG A 14 -10.63 -22.63 -36.30
N ARG A 15 -9.70 -21.78 -35.93
CA ARG A 15 -8.57 -21.34 -36.77
C ARG A 15 -7.25 -21.47 -36.02
N PRO A 16 -6.19 -21.82 -36.74
CA PRO A 16 -5.02 -22.47 -36.15
C PRO A 16 -3.95 -21.47 -35.72
N ILE A 17 -3.27 -21.81 -34.63
CA ILE A 17 -2.00 -21.25 -34.20
C ILE A 17 -0.89 -21.79 -35.11
N ILE A 18 -0.58 -21.11 -36.21
CA ILE A 18 0.68 -21.27 -36.95
C ILE A 18 0.94 -19.94 -37.70
N ALA A 19 1.59 -18.97 -37.07
CA ALA A 19 2.08 -17.78 -37.76
C ALA A 19 3.31 -17.11 -37.12
N GLN A 20 3.95 -17.69 -36.09
CA GLN A 20 5.10 -17.03 -35.45
C GLN A 20 6.47 -17.64 -35.76
N THR A 21 6.55 -18.79 -36.37
CA THR A 21 7.84 -19.45 -36.68
C THR A 21 8.43 -19.12 -38.06
N ARG A 22 7.72 -18.41 -38.92
CA ARG A 22 8.22 -18.04 -40.27
C ARG A 22 9.03 -16.73 -40.31
N SER A 23 8.82 -15.83 -39.35
CA SER A 23 9.52 -14.53 -39.31
C SER A 23 10.98 -14.67 -38.86
N GLU A 24 11.26 -15.52 -37.88
CA GLU A 24 12.62 -15.65 -37.31
C GLU A 24 13.58 -16.42 -38.24
N LYS A 25 13.09 -17.42 -38.95
CA LYS A 25 13.92 -18.11 -39.98
C LYS A 25 14.31 -17.18 -41.13
N SER A 26 13.45 -16.27 -41.55
CA SER A 26 13.74 -15.33 -42.62
C SER A 26 14.79 -14.26 -42.25
N VAL A 27 14.88 -13.90 -40.98
CA VAL A 27 15.88 -12.95 -40.45
C VAL A 27 17.26 -13.61 -40.38
N ILE A 28 17.31 -14.85 -39.89
CA ILE A 28 18.57 -15.62 -39.80
C ILE A 28 19.12 -15.92 -41.19
N GLU A 29 18.27 -16.31 -42.15
CA GLU A 29 18.70 -16.53 -43.54
C GLU A 29 19.15 -15.25 -44.26
N ARG A 30 18.55 -14.09 -43.96
CA ARG A 30 19.01 -12.79 -44.49
C ARG A 30 20.36 -12.39 -43.91
N LEU A 31 20.57 -12.58 -42.60
CA LEU A 31 21.85 -12.30 -41.94
C LEU A 31 22.95 -13.22 -42.45
N GLN A 32 22.66 -14.51 -42.68
CA GLN A 32 23.63 -15.44 -43.27
C GLN A 32 23.99 -15.09 -44.72
N LYS A 33 23.04 -14.65 -45.56
CA LYS A 33 23.30 -14.17 -46.92
C LYS A 33 24.09 -12.86 -46.94
N GLN A 34 23.85 -11.96 -45.98
CA GLN A 34 24.56 -10.68 -45.90
C GLN A 34 26.02 -10.85 -45.43
N ILE A 35 26.27 -11.82 -44.54
CA ILE A 35 27.63 -12.21 -44.12
C ILE A 35 28.39 -12.89 -45.25
N LEU A 36 27.74 -13.70 -46.11
CA LEU A 36 28.34 -14.33 -47.25
C LEU A 36 28.59 -13.32 -48.42
N TYR A 37 27.79 -12.30 -48.55
CA TYR A 37 27.97 -11.25 -49.59
C TYR A 37 29.11 -10.28 -49.27
N ASN A 38 29.25 -9.89 -47.97
CA ASN A 38 30.34 -9.02 -47.53
C ASN A 38 31.69 -9.74 -47.42
N GLY A 39 31.71 -11.10 -47.40
CA GLY A 39 32.93 -11.88 -47.39
C GLY A 39 33.56 -12.10 -48.78
N ARG A 40 32.94 -11.60 -49.90
CA ARG A 40 33.41 -11.81 -51.29
C ARG A 40 34.13 -10.60 -51.92
N ILE A 41 34.24 -9.46 -51.23
CA ILE A 41 34.79 -8.24 -51.84
C ILE A 41 36.27 -7.95 -51.45
N ASP A 42 36.88 -8.71 -50.51
CA ASP A 42 38.26 -8.48 -50.07
C ASP A 42 39.21 -9.67 -50.32
N LEU A 43 39.21 -10.20 -51.53
CA LEU A 43 40.13 -11.26 -51.93
C LEU A 43 41.11 -10.80 -53.02
N ILE A 44 41.78 -9.67 -52.81
CA ILE A 44 43.03 -9.37 -53.50
C ILE A 44 44.04 -8.82 -52.47
N GLY A 45 44.93 -9.72 -52.00
CA GLY A 45 46.23 -9.32 -51.49
C GLY A 45 46.50 -9.31 -50.00
N ARG A 46 46.19 -10.34 -49.24
CA ARG A 46 46.98 -10.71 -48.00
C ARG A 46 46.76 -12.18 -47.65
N LYS A 47 47.87 -12.95 -47.50
CA LYS A 47 47.86 -14.28 -46.92
C LYS A 47 47.39 -14.19 -45.48
N PHE A 48 46.11 -14.42 -45.24
CA PHE A 48 45.57 -14.50 -43.86
C PHE A 48 45.81 -15.89 -43.27
N ASN A 49 46.49 -15.91 -42.14
CA ASN A 49 46.82 -17.11 -41.40
C ASN A 49 45.53 -17.72 -40.81
N ARG A 50 45.11 -18.90 -41.34
CA ARG A 50 43.88 -19.65 -40.97
C ARG A 50 43.77 -19.92 -39.45
N GLU A 51 44.89 -19.98 -38.76
CA GLU A 51 44.96 -20.15 -37.30
C GLU A 51 44.56 -18.89 -36.52
N GLN A 52 44.93 -17.70 -36.98
CA GLN A 52 44.53 -16.46 -36.33
C GLN A 52 43.04 -16.16 -36.47
N MET A 53 42.43 -16.56 -37.60
CA MET A 53 40.98 -16.42 -37.82
C MET A 53 40.18 -17.39 -36.93
N LYS A 54 40.66 -18.63 -36.74
CA LYS A 54 40.07 -19.59 -35.80
C LYS A 54 40.15 -19.08 -34.35
N ARG A 55 41.31 -18.54 -33.92
CA ARG A 55 41.46 -17.99 -32.56
C ARG A 55 40.58 -16.73 -32.33
N ARG A 56 40.41 -15.89 -33.34
CA ARG A 56 39.49 -14.73 -33.24
C ARG A 56 38.02 -15.14 -33.21
N LEU A 57 37.59 -16.10 -34.05
CA LEU A 57 36.23 -16.66 -34.03
C LEU A 57 35.94 -17.38 -32.71
N THR A 58 36.90 -18.18 -32.19
CA THR A 58 36.75 -18.86 -30.88
C THR A 58 36.70 -17.85 -29.73
N GLY A 59 37.54 -16.76 -29.79
CA GLY A 59 37.51 -15.68 -28.79
C GLY A 59 36.22 -14.87 -28.83
N THR A 60 35.69 -14.57 -30.04
CA THR A 60 34.41 -13.85 -30.18
C THR A 60 33.22 -14.74 -29.77
N PHE A 61 33.27 -16.06 -30.05
CA PHE A 61 32.24 -17.01 -29.60
C PHE A 61 32.27 -17.21 -28.08
N LEU A 62 33.46 -17.27 -27.46
CA LEU A 62 33.61 -17.31 -26.00
C LEU A 62 33.17 -16.01 -25.34
N LEU A 63 33.43 -14.83 -25.92
CA LEU A 63 32.92 -13.54 -25.44
C LEU A 63 31.40 -13.43 -25.58
N LEU A 64 30.84 -13.90 -26.72
CA LEU A 64 29.38 -13.96 -26.89
C LEU A 64 28.73 -14.97 -25.94
N PHE A 65 29.40 -16.11 -25.67
CA PHE A 65 28.92 -17.09 -24.70
C PHE A 65 29.03 -16.61 -23.26
N MET A 66 30.06 -15.81 -22.92
CA MET A 66 30.12 -15.10 -21.62
C MET A 66 29.10 -13.98 -21.49
N LEU A 67 28.74 -13.29 -22.56
CA LEU A 67 27.69 -12.27 -22.57
C LEU A 67 26.27 -12.87 -22.48
N ILE A 68 26.05 -14.13 -22.85
CA ILE A 68 24.77 -14.82 -22.76
C ILE A 68 24.53 -15.41 -21.35
N GLN A 69 25.55 -15.46 -20.48
CA GLN A 69 25.42 -16.07 -19.14
C GLN A 69 24.98 -15.12 -18.01
N PHE A 70 24.73 -13.84 -18.27
CA PHE A 70 24.17 -12.91 -17.28
C PHE A 70 22.77 -12.40 -17.63
N VAL A 71 21.86 -13.29 -18.04
CA VAL A 71 20.46 -13.06 -17.73
C VAL A 71 20.29 -13.55 -16.29
N GLU A 72 20.56 -12.67 -15.35
CA GLU A 72 20.22 -12.88 -13.93
C GLU A 72 18.74 -13.31 -13.90
N ALA A 73 18.47 -14.55 -13.51
CA ALA A 73 17.11 -15.06 -13.43
C ALA A 73 16.34 -14.14 -12.47
N GLN A 74 15.48 -13.29 -13.02
CA GLN A 74 14.80 -12.26 -12.26
C GLN A 74 13.73 -12.92 -11.39
N VAL A 75 13.89 -12.81 -10.06
CA VAL A 75 12.89 -13.27 -9.11
C VAL A 75 11.58 -12.51 -9.30
N ALA A 76 10.47 -13.24 -9.32
CA ALA A 76 9.15 -12.66 -9.53
C ALA A 76 8.51 -12.18 -8.21
N ILE A 77 9.25 -11.43 -7.42
CA ILE A 77 8.83 -10.89 -6.10
C ILE A 77 8.87 -9.36 -6.11
N ILE A 78 7.82 -8.73 -5.64
CA ILE A 78 7.72 -7.31 -5.30
C ILE A 78 7.29 -7.21 -3.82
N PRO A 79 8.00 -6.50 -2.97
CA PRO A 79 9.27 -5.78 -3.20
C PRO A 79 10.42 -6.75 -3.49
N ARG A 80 11.41 -6.25 -4.28
CA ARG A 80 12.63 -7.01 -4.59
C ARG A 80 13.39 -7.37 -3.32
N PRO A 81 13.71 -8.67 -3.10
CA PRO A 81 14.54 -9.08 -1.97
C PRO A 81 15.95 -8.46 -2.01
N GLN A 82 16.52 -8.16 -0.85
CA GLN A 82 17.87 -7.60 -0.75
C GLN A 82 18.94 -8.57 -1.27
N HIS A 83 18.77 -9.86 -1.01
CA HIS A 83 19.61 -10.91 -1.56
C HIS A 83 18.75 -12.02 -2.17
N TYR A 84 19.09 -12.40 -3.37
CA TYR A 84 18.45 -13.48 -4.13
C TYR A 84 19.52 -14.28 -4.88
N GLU A 85 19.48 -15.60 -4.74
CA GLU A 85 20.32 -16.52 -5.48
C GLU A 85 19.47 -17.65 -6.08
N ALA A 86 19.49 -17.76 -7.40
CA ALA A 86 18.89 -18.91 -8.08
C ALA A 86 19.71 -20.17 -7.80
N ARG A 87 19.04 -21.26 -7.42
CA ARG A 87 19.64 -22.57 -7.18
C ARG A 87 19.27 -23.55 -8.29
N GLN A 88 20.02 -24.63 -8.42
CA GLN A 88 19.68 -25.69 -9.39
C GLN A 88 18.56 -26.58 -8.86
N GLY A 89 17.62 -26.93 -9.74
CA GLY A 89 16.53 -27.84 -9.45
C GLY A 89 15.18 -27.15 -9.29
N LYS A 90 14.16 -27.97 -9.11
CA LYS A 90 12.77 -27.53 -8.94
C LYS A 90 12.09 -28.38 -7.89
N LEU A 91 11.28 -27.74 -7.08
CA LEU A 91 10.38 -28.40 -6.13
C LEU A 91 9.02 -28.61 -6.78
N ILE A 92 8.50 -29.82 -6.66
CA ILE A 92 7.14 -30.16 -7.11
C ILE A 92 6.25 -30.28 -5.86
N LEU A 93 5.31 -29.36 -5.73
CA LEU A 93 4.31 -29.38 -4.65
C LEU A 93 3.03 -30.06 -5.13
N GLY A 94 2.59 -31.07 -4.38
CA GLY A 94 1.29 -31.72 -4.55
C GLY A 94 0.16 -30.99 -3.81
N ARG A 95 -1.04 -31.56 -3.86
CA ARG A 95 -2.23 -31.01 -3.20
C ARG A 95 -2.28 -31.19 -1.68
N ASN A 96 -1.45 -32.03 -1.10
CA ASN A 96 -1.40 -32.29 0.32
C ASN A 96 0.05 -32.35 0.79
N ILE A 97 0.45 -31.42 1.66
CA ILE A 97 1.84 -31.23 2.06
C ILE A 97 2.01 -31.30 3.57
N GLY A 98 3.13 -31.86 4.02
CA GLY A 98 3.54 -31.82 5.42
C GLY A 98 4.14 -30.47 5.80
N ILE A 99 3.74 -29.93 6.94
CA ILE A 99 4.34 -28.72 7.52
C ILE A 99 4.84 -29.08 8.92
N VAL A 100 6.12 -28.80 9.19
CA VAL A 100 6.70 -28.79 10.52
C VAL A 100 7.11 -27.36 10.88
N ALA A 101 6.86 -26.94 12.10
CA ALA A 101 7.14 -25.58 12.53
C ALA A 101 7.54 -25.49 14.00
N ASP A 102 8.36 -24.48 14.34
CA ASP A 102 8.57 -24.11 15.75
C ASP A 102 7.22 -23.69 16.37
N PRO A 103 6.83 -24.26 17.53
CA PRO A 103 5.54 -23.99 18.16
C PRO A 103 5.24 -22.49 18.43
N LEU A 104 6.27 -21.65 18.55
CA LEU A 104 6.10 -20.21 18.71
C LEU A 104 5.44 -19.54 17.49
N PHE A 105 5.43 -20.22 16.36
CA PHE A 105 4.84 -19.73 15.11
C PHE A 105 3.45 -20.30 14.80
N ASP A 106 2.87 -21.14 15.66
CA ASP A 106 1.59 -21.82 15.41
C ASP A 106 0.47 -20.91 14.86
N PRO A 107 0.20 -19.69 15.40
CA PRO A 107 -0.83 -18.82 14.85
C PRO A 107 -0.53 -18.39 13.40
N THR A 108 0.76 -18.14 13.08
CA THR A 108 1.19 -17.72 11.75
C THR A 108 1.21 -18.90 10.77
N VAL A 109 1.51 -20.09 11.26
CA VAL A 109 1.39 -21.35 10.48
C VAL A 109 -0.07 -21.61 10.10
N LEU A 110 -1.03 -21.30 10.98
CA LEU A 110 -2.45 -21.39 10.64
C LEU A 110 -2.82 -20.41 9.50
N TYR A 111 -2.27 -19.21 9.52
CA TYR A 111 -2.44 -18.26 8.41
C TYR A 111 -1.89 -18.83 7.09
N LEU A 112 -0.66 -19.38 7.08
CA LEU A 112 -0.09 -20.05 5.91
C LEU A 112 -0.99 -21.19 5.40
N LYS A 113 -1.50 -22.06 6.30
CA LYS A 113 -2.40 -23.16 5.93
C LYS A 113 -3.68 -22.67 5.26
N LYS A 114 -4.30 -21.60 5.81
CA LYS A 114 -5.50 -20.97 5.23
C LYS A 114 -5.20 -20.39 3.84
N LEU A 115 -4.06 -19.72 3.66
CA LEU A 115 -3.61 -19.15 2.39
C LEU A 115 -3.39 -20.23 1.34
N LEU A 116 -2.64 -21.29 1.67
CA LEU A 116 -2.36 -22.41 0.77
C LEU A 116 -3.64 -23.11 0.29
N LEU A 117 -4.60 -23.30 1.19
CA LEU A 117 -5.88 -23.91 0.84
C LEU A 117 -6.75 -22.99 -0.01
N ARG A 118 -6.88 -21.71 0.39
CA ARG A 118 -7.75 -20.73 -0.28
C ARG A 118 -7.28 -20.43 -1.70
N ASP A 119 -5.98 -20.14 -1.87
CA ASP A 119 -5.46 -19.56 -3.11
C ASP A 119 -4.89 -20.61 -4.07
N PHE A 120 -4.44 -21.76 -3.53
CA PHE A 120 -3.78 -22.79 -4.33
C PHE A 120 -4.45 -24.16 -4.29
N GLY A 121 -5.48 -24.34 -3.45
CA GLY A 121 -6.13 -25.63 -3.25
C GLY A 121 -5.21 -26.67 -2.62
N ILE A 122 -4.15 -26.23 -1.92
CA ILE A 122 -3.18 -27.10 -1.25
C ILE A 122 -3.61 -27.29 0.21
N SER A 123 -4.01 -28.51 0.55
CA SER A 123 -4.23 -28.92 1.93
C SER A 123 -2.90 -29.25 2.63
N SER A 124 -2.89 -29.20 3.96
CA SER A 124 -1.68 -29.48 4.73
C SER A 124 -1.96 -30.26 6.00
N TYR A 125 -1.00 -31.05 6.44
CA TYR A 125 -1.00 -31.76 7.72
C TYR A 125 0.21 -31.37 8.56
N ALA A 126 0.16 -31.63 9.86
CA ALA A 126 1.32 -31.45 10.73
C ALA A 126 2.27 -32.64 10.53
N ALA A 127 3.47 -32.38 10.02
CA ALA A 127 4.52 -33.38 9.92
C ALA A 127 5.22 -33.58 11.26
N ILE A 128 5.79 -34.77 11.47
CA ILE A 128 6.45 -35.13 12.73
C ILE A 128 7.94 -34.76 12.70
N SER A 129 8.55 -34.78 11.52
CA SER A 129 9.97 -34.45 11.31
C SER A 129 10.18 -33.62 10.05
N ASP A 130 11.35 -33.04 9.93
CA ASP A 130 11.76 -32.29 8.73
C ASP A 130 11.76 -33.18 7.47
N GLU A 131 12.09 -34.47 7.62
CA GLU A 131 12.14 -35.42 6.51
C GLU A 131 10.75 -35.72 5.92
N ASP A 132 9.71 -35.67 6.77
CA ASP A 132 8.32 -35.88 6.36
C ASP A 132 7.62 -34.60 5.86
N ALA A 133 8.26 -33.45 6.03
CA ALA A 133 7.68 -32.15 5.72
C ALA A 133 8.16 -31.62 4.37
N GLN A 134 7.27 -31.04 3.57
CA GLN A 134 7.65 -30.22 2.42
C GLN A 134 7.91 -28.76 2.81
N VAL A 135 7.33 -28.29 3.93
CA VAL A 135 7.55 -26.94 4.47
C VAL A 135 8.06 -27.04 5.90
N VAL A 136 9.23 -26.44 6.13
CA VAL A 136 9.89 -26.34 7.43
C VAL A 136 9.94 -24.87 7.84
N ILE A 137 9.42 -24.56 9.01
CA ILE A 137 9.41 -23.21 9.59
C ILE A 137 10.20 -23.24 10.90
N ALA A 138 11.34 -22.56 10.91
CA ALA A 138 12.24 -22.60 12.05
C ALA A 138 12.59 -21.20 12.57
N MET A 139 12.75 -21.10 13.90
CA MET A 139 13.24 -19.87 14.51
C MET A 139 14.74 -19.70 14.30
N ASP A 140 15.14 -18.52 13.83
CA ASP A 140 16.53 -18.09 13.74
C ASP A 140 16.69 -16.74 14.45
N LYS A 141 17.13 -16.79 15.71
CA LYS A 141 17.35 -15.61 16.57
C LYS A 141 18.47 -14.70 16.10
N THR A 142 19.25 -15.10 15.10
CA THR A 142 20.31 -14.27 14.53
C THR A 142 19.79 -13.26 13.50
N LEU A 143 18.57 -13.48 13.01
CA LEU A 143 17.90 -12.56 12.10
C LEU A 143 17.39 -11.33 12.86
N GLU A 144 17.49 -10.18 12.21
CA GLU A 144 16.92 -8.93 12.72
C GLU A 144 15.38 -8.98 12.74
N HIS A 145 14.76 -8.08 13.48
CA HIS A 145 13.30 -7.91 13.49
C HIS A 145 12.76 -7.71 12.06
N GLU A 146 11.65 -8.38 11.71
CA GLU A 146 11.02 -8.41 10.37
C GLU A 146 11.85 -9.08 9.26
N ALA A 147 13.11 -9.46 9.51
CA ALA A 147 13.94 -10.17 8.54
C ALA A 147 13.53 -11.64 8.42
N TYR A 148 13.76 -12.21 7.23
CA TYR A 148 13.53 -13.62 6.98
C TYR A 148 14.57 -14.19 6.01
N ARG A 149 14.68 -15.53 6.03
CA ARG A 149 15.37 -16.31 5.00
C ARG A 149 14.39 -17.34 4.46
N LEU A 150 14.24 -17.42 3.13
CA LEU A 150 13.43 -18.39 2.42
C LEU A 150 14.34 -19.21 1.49
N GLN A 151 14.37 -20.52 1.71
CA GLN A 151 15.14 -21.45 0.90
C GLN A 151 14.19 -22.46 0.27
N ILE A 152 14.28 -22.63 -1.03
CA ILE A 152 13.57 -23.66 -1.79
C ILE A 152 14.62 -24.54 -2.47
N ASP A 153 14.62 -25.82 -2.15
CA ASP A 153 15.40 -26.85 -2.82
C ASP A 153 14.46 -27.90 -3.45
N PRO A 154 14.95 -28.91 -4.19
CA PRO A 154 14.07 -29.89 -4.83
C PRO A 154 13.17 -30.72 -3.89
N THR A 155 13.39 -30.64 -2.58
CA THR A 155 12.69 -31.45 -1.57
C THR A 155 11.89 -30.62 -0.58
N HIS A 156 12.35 -29.38 -0.25
CA HIS A 156 11.78 -28.59 0.83
C HIS A 156 11.65 -27.10 0.51
N ILE A 157 10.71 -26.48 1.18
CA ILE A 157 10.63 -25.04 1.43
C ILE A 157 11.01 -24.81 2.89
N ARG A 158 12.03 -24.00 3.16
CA ARG A 158 12.43 -23.63 4.52
C ARG A 158 12.28 -22.13 4.73
N ILE A 159 11.54 -21.73 5.78
CA ILE A 159 11.39 -20.33 6.17
C ILE A 159 11.99 -20.14 7.56
N TYR A 160 12.95 -19.25 7.67
CA TYR A 160 13.59 -18.89 8.94
C TYR A 160 13.23 -17.45 9.29
N ALA A 161 12.83 -17.20 10.52
CA ALA A 161 12.53 -15.87 11.06
C ALA A 161 12.84 -15.79 12.55
N SER A 162 13.11 -14.59 13.06
CA SER A 162 13.27 -14.36 14.50
C SER A 162 11.95 -14.03 15.21
N ASP A 163 10.91 -13.68 14.45
CA ASP A 163 9.62 -13.23 14.97
C ASP A 163 8.47 -13.45 13.95
N LYS A 164 7.22 -13.20 14.42
CA LYS A 164 6.01 -13.28 13.61
C LYS A 164 6.11 -12.44 12.33
N SER A 165 6.65 -11.22 12.44
CA SER A 165 6.71 -10.27 11.33
C SER A 165 7.62 -10.78 10.21
N GLY A 166 8.80 -11.29 10.56
CA GLY A 166 9.72 -11.93 9.61
C GLY A 166 9.08 -13.15 8.94
N LEU A 167 8.38 -14.01 9.70
CA LEU A 167 7.71 -15.17 9.14
C LEU A 167 6.59 -14.76 8.15
N VAL A 168 5.75 -13.77 8.47
CA VAL A 168 4.72 -13.28 7.55
C VAL A 168 5.34 -12.71 6.27
N ASN A 169 6.46 -11.97 6.37
CA ASN A 169 7.19 -11.48 5.20
C ASN A 169 7.75 -12.61 4.32
N GLY A 170 8.25 -13.69 4.94
CA GLY A 170 8.69 -14.90 4.25
C GLY A 170 7.53 -15.63 3.57
N ILE A 171 6.38 -15.73 4.23
CA ILE A 171 5.14 -16.28 3.66
C ILE A 171 4.69 -15.44 2.47
N ALA A 172 4.72 -14.11 2.54
CA ALA A 172 4.37 -13.24 1.42
C ALA A 172 5.27 -13.46 0.20
N SER A 173 6.56 -13.71 0.40
CA SER A 173 7.47 -14.08 -0.70
C SER A 173 7.14 -15.44 -1.29
N LEU A 174 6.83 -16.44 -0.46
CA LEU A 174 6.40 -17.76 -0.90
C LEU A 174 5.08 -17.69 -1.68
N ASP A 175 4.12 -16.91 -1.19
CA ASP A 175 2.83 -16.65 -1.84
C ASP A 175 3.02 -16.11 -3.26
N GLN A 176 3.88 -15.09 -3.42
CA GLN A 176 4.19 -14.52 -4.73
C GLN A 176 4.86 -15.53 -5.68
N LEU A 177 5.79 -16.35 -5.18
CA LEU A 177 6.42 -17.40 -5.98
C LEU A 177 5.41 -18.47 -6.41
N LEU A 178 4.51 -18.88 -5.51
CA LEU A 178 3.43 -19.81 -5.82
C LEU A 178 2.44 -19.21 -6.84
N SER A 179 2.07 -17.94 -6.69
CA SER A 179 1.13 -17.26 -7.57
C SER A 179 1.57 -17.18 -9.02
N VAL A 180 2.88 -17.06 -9.26
CA VAL A 180 3.45 -17.01 -10.63
C VAL A 180 4.04 -18.34 -11.09
N SER A 181 3.96 -19.40 -10.27
CA SER A 181 4.53 -20.71 -10.56
C SER A 181 3.78 -21.43 -11.68
N ALA A 182 4.49 -22.30 -12.42
CA ALA A 182 3.86 -23.16 -13.41
C ALA A 182 2.97 -24.20 -12.72
N GLN A 183 1.74 -24.33 -13.20
CA GLN A 183 0.83 -25.39 -12.76
C GLN A 183 0.78 -26.51 -13.81
N ARG A 184 1.00 -27.75 -13.38
CA ARG A 184 0.90 -28.94 -14.19
C ARG A 184 -0.09 -29.93 -13.57
N GLY A 185 -1.33 -29.88 -14.03
CA GLY A 185 -2.41 -30.65 -13.40
C GLY A 185 -2.63 -30.20 -11.96
N ASP A 186 -2.40 -31.12 -11.02
CA ASP A 186 -2.60 -30.92 -9.58
C ASP A 186 -1.35 -30.44 -8.84
N GLN A 187 -0.25 -30.22 -9.56
CA GLN A 187 1.05 -29.89 -8.98
C GLN A 187 1.49 -28.49 -9.38
N ARG A 188 2.24 -27.84 -8.47
CA ARG A 188 2.92 -26.57 -8.72
C ARG A 188 4.43 -26.79 -8.74
N GLU A 189 5.09 -26.14 -9.69
CA GLU A 189 6.52 -26.24 -9.90
C GLU A 189 7.21 -24.94 -9.49
N LEU A 190 8.00 -24.98 -8.42
CA LEU A 190 8.80 -23.86 -7.93
C LEU A 190 10.27 -24.03 -8.28
N ASP A 191 10.89 -22.98 -8.79
CA ASP A 191 12.34 -22.95 -8.98
C ASP A 191 13.07 -22.90 -7.63
N ALA A 192 14.20 -23.60 -7.53
CA ALA A 192 15.03 -23.61 -6.34
C ALA A 192 15.72 -22.24 -6.16
N VAL A 193 15.62 -21.69 -4.95
CA VAL A 193 16.11 -20.33 -4.62
C VAL A 193 16.62 -20.23 -3.19
N ASP A 194 17.50 -19.26 -2.94
CA ASP A 194 17.89 -18.80 -1.62
C ASP A 194 17.66 -17.28 -1.53
N ILE A 195 16.84 -16.85 -0.57
CA ILE A 195 16.44 -15.47 -0.36
C ILE A 195 16.78 -15.07 1.08
N GLN A 196 17.46 -13.93 1.25
CA GLN A 196 17.62 -13.26 2.54
C GLN A 196 17.16 -11.82 2.39
N ASP A 197 16.25 -11.40 3.26
CA ASP A 197 15.55 -10.15 3.04
C ASP A 197 15.11 -9.47 4.32
N LYS A 198 15.05 -8.14 4.28
CA LYS A 198 14.51 -7.29 5.32
C LYS A 198 14.05 -5.94 4.77
N ALA A 199 13.12 -5.30 5.46
CA ALA A 199 12.61 -4.00 5.08
C ALA A 199 13.62 -2.86 5.30
N GLN A 200 13.58 -1.83 4.42
CA GLN A 200 14.28 -0.57 4.65
C GLN A 200 13.62 0.26 5.75
N PHE A 201 12.28 0.27 5.82
CA PHE A 201 11.49 1.06 6.76
C PHE A 201 10.60 0.19 7.63
N VAL A 202 10.47 0.57 8.90
CA VAL A 202 9.56 -0.06 9.87
C VAL A 202 8.09 0.34 9.64
N TRP A 203 7.85 1.47 8.98
CA TRP A 203 6.51 1.94 8.60
C TRP A 203 6.33 1.85 7.08
N ARG A 204 5.42 1.00 6.64
CA ARG A 204 5.06 0.78 5.25
C ARG A 204 3.54 0.84 5.16
N GLY A 205 3.03 2.08 4.97
CA GLY A 205 1.63 2.39 5.22
C GLY A 205 0.77 2.56 3.97
N PHE A 206 -0.52 2.28 4.15
CA PHE A 206 -1.57 2.67 3.23
C PHE A 206 -2.78 3.19 4.01
N MET A 207 -3.35 4.34 3.59
CA MET A 207 -4.55 4.94 4.19
C MET A 207 -5.73 4.82 3.24
N LEU A 208 -6.90 4.50 3.82
CA LEU A 208 -8.19 4.53 3.15
C LEU A 208 -9.13 5.49 3.87
N ASP A 209 -9.66 6.46 3.14
CA ASP A 209 -10.78 7.30 3.56
C ASP A 209 -12.11 6.58 3.30
N GLU A 210 -12.82 6.30 4.38
CA GLU A 210 -14.16 5.68 4.36
C GLU A 210 -15.26 6.69 4.75
N SER A 211 -14.86 7.90 5.13
CA SER A 211 -15.79 8.96 5.49
C SER A 211 -16.46 9.55 4.25
N ARG A 212 -15.66 9.98 3.25
CA ARG A 212 -16.21 10.60 2.04
C ARG A 212 -17.06 9.62 1.24
N HIS A 213 -16.55 8.37 1.03
CA HIS A 213 -17.32 7.27 0.47
C HIS A 213 -17.01 5.97 1.21
N PHE A 214 -18.05 5.18 1.46
CA PHE A 214 -17.96 3.94 2.24
C PHE A 214 -17.86 2.72 1.31
N PHE A 215 -16.84 1.87 1.51
CA PHE A 215 -16.59 0.68 0.70
C PHE A 215 -16.91 -0.63 1.41
N GLY A 216 -16.92 -0.63 2.74
CA GLY A 216 -17.32 -1.77 3.55
C GLY A 216 -16.23 -2.81 3.79
N LYS A 217 -16.49 -3.71 4.74
CA LYS A 217 -15.48 -4.61 5.29
C LYS A 217 -14.85 -5.58 4.30
N GLU A 218 -15.59 -6.04 3.30
CA GLU A 218 -15.04 -6.99 2.32
C GLU A 218 -13.98 -6.31 1.43
N LYS A 219 -14.20 -5.03 1.09
CA LYS A 219 -13.19 -4.25 0.35
C LYS A 219 -11.96 -3.96 1.22
N VAL A 220 -12.16 -3.62 2.48
CA VAL A 220 -11.05 -3.43 3.44
C VAL A 220 -10.23 -4.72 3.56
N LYS A 221 -10.86 -5.89 3.72
CA LYS A 221 -10.16 -7.18 3.76
C LYS A 221 -9.39 -7.47 2.48
N SER A 222 -9.99 -7.19 1.31
CA SER A 222 -9.29 -7.34 0.02
C SER A 222 -8.05 -6.45 -0.07
N LEU A 223 -8.11 -5.21 0.43
CA LEU A 223 -6.95 -4.33 0.51
C LEU A 223 -5.88 -4.88 1.48
N LEU A 224 -6.30 -5.40 2.63
CA LEU A 224 -5.38 -6.03 3.61
C LEU A 224 -4.68 -7.26 3.02
N ASP A 225 -5.36 -8.07 2.19
CA ASP A 225 -4.73 -9.18 1.47
C ASP A 225 -3.61 -8.68 0.55
N TRP A 226 -3.87 -7.63 -0.26
CA TRP A 226 -2.85 -7.06 -1.13
C TRP A 226 -1.75 -6.32 -0.38
N MET A 227 -2.07 -5.68 0.74
CA MET A 227 -1.06 -5.10 1.63
C MET A 227 -0.12 -6.18 2.17
N ALA A 228 -0.64 -7.30 2.64
CA ALA A 228 0.17 -8.45 3.11
C ALA A 228 1.00 -9.06 1.97
N PHE A 229 0.39 -9.27 0.80
CA PHE A 229 1.06 -9.77 -0.39
C PHE A 229 2.28 -8.93 -0.77
N TYR A 230 2.19 -7.60 -0.62
CA TYR A 230 3.26 -6.64 -0.86
C TYR A 230 4.04 -6.22 0.41
N LYS A 231 3.89 -6.91 1.53
CA LYS A 231 4.62 -6.67 2.79
C LYS A 231 4.43 -5.26 3.38
N LEU A 232 3.30 -4.60 3.11
CA LEU A 232 2.87 -3.39 3.81
C LEU A 232 2.33 -3.80 5.20
N ASN A 233 2.59 -2.98 6.23
CA ASN A 233 2.31 -3.36 7.62
C ASN A 233 1.51 -2.34 8.45
N LYS A 234 1.10 -1.22 7.87
CA LYS A 234 0.31 -0.19 8.55
C LYS A 234 -0.91 0.17 7.71
N PHE A 235 -2.11 -0.14 8.21
CA PHE A 235 -3.36 0.29 7.62
C PHE A 235 -3.89 1.49 8.41
N HIS A 236 -3.79 2.69 7.85
CA HIS A 236 -4.35 3.90 8.41
C HIS A 236 -5.80 4.04 7.94
N TRP A 237 -6.74 4.07 8.87
CA TRP A 237 -8.16 4.03 8.59
C TRP A 237 -8.82 5.36 8.97
N HIS A 238 -9.12 6.17 7.96
CA HIS A 238 -9.77 7.46 8.13
C HIS A 238 -11.29 7.27 8.20
N LEU A 239 -11.81 7.31 9.43
CA LEU A 239 -13.18 6.87 9.76
C LEU A 239 -14.14 8.02 10.03
N THR A 240 -13.65 9.25 10.14
CA THR A 240 -14.46 10.41 10.55
C THR A 240 -14.06 11.66 9.79
N ASP A 241 -15.06 12.36 9.23
CA ASP A 241 -14.85 13.61 8.50
C ASP A 241 -16.19 14.37 8.34
N GLU A 242 -16.20 15.46 7.58
CA GLU A 242 -17.38 16.31 7.33
C GLU A 242 -18.60 15.51 6.84
N PRO A 243 -18.50 14.63 5.82
CA PRO A 243 -19.67 13.94 5.29
C PRO A 243 -20.24 12.93 6.27
N ALA A 244 -19.37 12.15 6.94
CA ALA A 244 -19.86 11.08 7.78
C ALA A 244 -18.89 10.59 8.86
N TRP A 245 -19.49 10.02 9.90
CA TRP A 245 -18.83 9.29 10.97
C TRP A 245 -19.09 7.79 10.80
N ARG A 246 -18.04 6.99 10.61
CA ARG A 246 -18.16 5.57 10.22
C ARG A 246 -17.90 4.57 11.34
N LEU A 247 -17.60 4.99 12.55
CA LEU A 247 -17.24 4.13 13.67
C LEU A 247 -18.32 4.11 14.76
N SER A 248 -18.85 2.93 15.10
CA SER A 248 -19.81 2.76 16.19
C SER A 248 -19.16 3.00 17.55
N ILE A 249 -19.69 4.00 18.28
CA ILE A 249 -19.33 4.33 19.67
C ILE A 249 -20.55 4.07 20.55
N GLN A 250 -20.49 3.08 21.43
CA GLN A 250 -21.64 2.63 22.22
C GLN A 250 -22.19 3.74 23.11
N ARG A 251 -21.30 4.52 23.71
CA ARG A 251 -21.70 5.63 24.58
C ARG A 251 -22.40 6.76 23.81
N TYR A 252 -22.12 6.90 22.52
CA TYR A 252 -22.64 8.00 21.68
C TYR A 252 -23.23 7.46 20.38
N PRO A 253 -24.38 6.75 20.43
CA PRO A 253 -24.94 6.04 19.27
C PRO A 253 -25.33 6.96 18.11
N TRP A 254 -25.66 8.24 18.38
CA TRP A 254 -26.02 9.18 17.32
C TRP A 254 -24.85 9.54 16.41
N LEU A 255 -23.60 9.29 16.83
CA LEU A 255 -22.45 9.45 15.94
C LEU A 255 -22.60 8.61 14.65
N THR A 256 -23.15 7.41 14.76
CA THR A 256 -23.43 6.57 13.58
C THR A 256 -24.85 6.74 13.07
N GLN A 257 -25.86 6.80 13.94
CA GLN A 257 -27.26 6.87 13.53
C GLN A 257 -27.62 8.16 12.78
N ILE A 258 -26.99 9.28 13.16
CA ILE A 258 -27.18 10.60 12.54
C ILE A 258 -25.91 10.99 11.78
N GLY A 259 -24.75 10.90 12.42
CA GLY A 259 -23.47 11.28 11.82
C GLY A 259 -23.04 10.34 10.69
N GLY A 260 -23.53 9.08 10.64
CA GLY A 260 -23.26 8.12 9.58
C GLY A 260 -24.12 8.29 8.31
N ILE A 261 -25.09 9.20 8.32
CA ILE A 261 -25.93 9.52 7.15
C ILE A 261 -25.13 10.38 6.17
N GLY A 262 -25.23 10.05 4.88
CA GLY A 262 -24.62 10.83 3.81
C GLY A 262 -23.25 10.34 3.37
N ASN A 263 -22.79 10.94 2.30
CA ASN A 263 -21.45 10.84 1.75
C ASN A 263 -21.09 12.17 1.07
N TYR A 264 -19.88 12.26 0.51
CA TYR A 264 -19.41 13.51 -0.11
C TYR A 264 -20.29 14.06 -1.24
N LEU A 265 -21.01 13.17 -1.96
CA LEU A 265 -21.86 13.55 -3.09
C LEU A 265 -23.32 13.73 -2.73
N ASP A 266 -23.79 12.95 -1.77
CA ASP A 266 -25.19 12.91 -1.37
C ASP A 266 -25.29 12.99 0.17
N PRO A 267 -25.65 14.15 0.71
CA PRO A 267 -25.78 14.35 2.15
C PRO A 267 -26.95 13.54 2.76
N TYR A 268 -27.81 12.96 1.93
CA TYR A 268 -28.96 12.16 2.35
C TYR A 268 -28.80 10.66 2.01
N ALA A 269 -27.61 10.23 1.56
CA ALA A 269 -27.35 8.82 1.33
C ALA A 269 -27.60 7.99 2.60
N ALA A 270 -28.01 6.74 2.40
CA ALA A 270 -28.32 5.83 3.50
C ALA A 270 -27.15 5.74 4.50
N VAL A 271 -27.51 5.59 5.78
CA VAL A 271 -26.52 5.42 6.86
C VAL A 271 -25.62 4.22 6.60
N GLN A 272 -24.31 4.45 6.69
CA GLN A 272 -23.28 3.42 6.54
C GLN A 272 -22.21 3.63 7.61
N TYR A 273 -21.85 2.55 8.30
CA TYR A 273 -20.82 2.56 9.34
C TYR A 273 -20.36 1.15 9.68
N TYR A 274 -19.26 1.03 10.38
CA TYR A 274 -18.76 -0.20 10.96
C TYR A 274 -19.30 -0.41 12.37
N THR A 275 -19.92 -1.56 12.62
CA THR A 275 -20.22 -2.02 13.97
C THR A 275 -18.93 -2.39 14.70
N GLN A 276 -18.96 -2.50 16.04
CA GLN A 276 -17.79 -2.95 16.78
C GLN A 276 -17.39 -4.40 16.40
N ASN A 277 -18.35 -5.24 16.04
CA ASN A 277 -18.06 -6.59 15.54
C ASN A 277 -17.33 -6.55 14.19
N ASP A 278 -17.73 -5.66 13.26
CA ASP A 278 -17.02 -5.50 11.99
C ASP A 278 -15.58 -5.02 12.21
N ILE A 279 -15.37 -4.07 13.15
CA ILE A 279 -14.03 -3.58 13.51
C ILE A 279 -13.18 -4.72 14.08
N ASN A 280 -13.72 -5.49 15.04
CA ASN A 280 -12.99 -6.62 15.64
C ASN A 280 -12.63 -7.69 14.60
N GLU A 281 -13.53 -7.97 13.66
CA GLU A 281 -13.29 -8.91 12.56
C GLU A 281 -12.16 -8.42 11.64
N ILE A 282 -12.17 -7.14 11.26
CA ILE A 282 -11.14 -6.52 10.42
C ILE A 282 -9.78 -6.50 11.16
N ILE A 283 -9.76 -6.16 12.43
CA ILE A 283 -8.53 -6.14 13.24
C ILE A 283 -7.93 -7.54 13.36
N ALA A 284 -8.74 -8.55 13.65
CA ALA A 284 -8.27 -9.93 13.69
C ALA A 284 -7.72 -10.40 12.34
N TYR A 285 -8.39 -10.02 11.24
CA TYR A 285 -7.96 -10.31 9.89
C TYR A 285 -6.64 -9.63 9.51
N ALA A 286 -6.45 -8.39 9.94
CA ALA A 286 -5.21 -7.63 9.75
C ALA A 286 -4.06 -8.21 10.61
N ASP A 287 -4.35 -8.60 11.86
CA ASP A 287 -3.34 -9.18 12.76
C ASP A 287 -2.77 -10.50 12.22
N GLU A 288 -3.61 -11.38 11.66
CA GLU A 288 -3.12 -12.60 10.98
C GLU A 288 -2.08 -12.27 9.89
N ARG A 289 -2.17 -11.11 9.26
CA ARG A 289 -1.31 -10.58 8.17
C ARG A 289 -0.19 -9.67 8.65
N ASN A 290 -0.03 -9.57 9.98
CA ASN A 290 0.94 -8.66 10.60
C ASN A 290 0.76 -7.19 10.18
N ILE A 291 -0.50 -6.74 10.01
CA ILE A 291 -0.86 -5.37 9.68
C ILE A 291 -1.48 -4.70 10.90
N GLU A 292 -0.85 -3.63 11.36
CA GLU A 292 -1.40 -2.79 12.43
C GLU A 292 -2.46 -1.83 11.85
N VAL A 293 -3.67 -1.86 12.41
CA VAL A 293 -4.76 -0.96 12.03
C VAL A 293 -4.74 0.27 12.92
N ILE A 294 -4.57 1.45 12.33
CA ILE A 294 -4.45 2.73 13.02
C ILE A 294 -5.70 3.56 12.73
N PRO A 295 -6.56 3.82 13.72
CA PRO A 295 -7.75 4.64 13.52
C PRO A 295 -7.40 6.13 13.50
N GLU A 296 -8.04 6.89 12.61
CA GLU A 296 -8.06 8.34 12.65
C GLU A 296 -9.43 8.85 13.12
N ILE A 297 -9.39 9.71 14.14
CA ILE A 297 -10.53 10.46 14.67
C ILE A 297 -10.14 11.93 14.57
N ASP A 298 -10.52 12.54 13.49
CA ASP A 298 -10.07 13.88 13.13
C ASP A 298 -10.67 14.96 14.04
N MET A 299 -9.80 15.87 14.45
CA MET A 299 -10.15 16.99 15.35
C MET A 299 -9.07 18.09 15.31
N PRO A 300 -9.36 19.36 15.63
CA PRO A 300 -10.71 19.88 15.89
C PRO A 300 -11.49 20.20 14.61
N GLY A 301 -10.85 20.18 13.42
CA GLY A 301 -11.49 20.32 12.11
C GLY A 301 -12.25 19.08 11.71
N HIS A 302 -12.82 19.08 10.50
CA HIS A 302 -13.50 17.93 9.87
C HIS A 302 -14.61 17.29 10.74
N ALA A 303 -15.20 18.06 11.67
CA ALA A 303 -16.10 17.57 12.72
C ALA A 303 -17.59 17.67 12.36
N THR A 304 -17.95 18.10 11.15
CA THR A 304 -19.35 18.38 10.76
C THR A 304 -20.29 17.22 11.03
N ALA A 305 -19.90 15.97 10.72
CA ALA A 305 -20.75 14.81 10.98
C ALA A 305 -20.99 14.57 12.49
N ALA A 306 -19.96 14.74 13.31
CA ALA A 306 -20.08 14.62 14.77
C ALA A 306 -20.92 15.76 15.36
N ASN A 307 -20.73 16.98 14.87
CA ASN A 307 -21.48 18.15 15.30
C ASN A 307 -22.96 18.08 14.87
N ARG A 308 -23.23 17.50 13.69
CA ARG A 308 -24.60 17.18 13.26
C ARG A 308 -25.30 16.21 14.23
N ALA A 309 -24.56 15.21 14.71
CA ALA A 309 -25.08 14.24 15.67
C ALA A 309 -25.25 14.82 17.09
N TYR A 310 -24.34 15.69 17.52
CA TYR A 310 -24.31 16.31 18.84
C TYR A 310 -24.02 17.82 18.73
N PRO A 311 -25.02 18.66 18.41
CA PRO A 311 -24.80 20.09 18.10
C PRO A 311 -24.14 20.93 19.19
N PHE A 312 -24.22 20.52 20.46
CA PHE A 312 -23.57 21.23 21.56
C PHE A 312 -22.03 21.20 21.50
N LEU A 313 -21.45 20.31 20.67
CA LEU A 313 -20.01 20.18 20.45
C LEU A 313 -19.48 21.19 19.44
N SER A 314 -20.36 21.77 18.60
CA SER A 314 -19.94 22.64 17.50
C SER A 314 -19.21 23.90 17.99
N GLY A 315 -18.08 24.16 17.38
CA GLY A 315 -17.32 25.41 17.46
C GLY A 315 -17.58 26.33 16.26
N GLY A 316 -18.55 25.93 15.39
CA GLY A 316 -18.90 26.66 14.18
C GLY A 316 -18.07 26.31 12.97
N GLY A 317 -18.27 27.10 11.92
CA GLY A 317 -17.68 26.97 10.61
C GLY A 317 -18.07 28.16 9.75
N ASN A 318 -18.27 27.93 8.45
CA ASN A 318 -18.76 28.95 7.51
C ASN A 318 -19.80 28.31 6.54
N GLU A 319 -20.29 29.09 5.57
CA GLU A 319 -21.29 28.60 4.60
C GLU A 319 -20.81 27.39 3.77
N LYS A 320 -19.50 27.33 3.46
CA LYS A 320 -18.92 26.24 2.67
C LYS A 320 -18.64 25.01 3.53
N HIS A 321 -18.23 25.21 4.79
CA HIS A 321 -17.89 24.19 5.77
C HIS A 321 -18.69 24.44 7.07
N PRO A 322 -20.00 24.12 7.10
CA PRO A 322 -20.85 24.38 8.26
C PRO A 322 -20.50 23.45 9.42
N ASP A 323 -20.51 23.99 10.65
CA ASP A 323 -20.20 23.22 11.87
C ASP A 323 -18.89 22.43 11.78
N PHE A 324 -17.88 22.98 11.09
CA PHE A 324 -16.64 22.31 10.72
C PHE A 324 -15.77 21.91 11.89
N THR A 325 -15.81 22.74 12.98
CA THR A 325 -14.90 22.55 14.10
C THR A 325 -15.60 22.09 15.36
N PHE A 326 -14.91 21.26 16.16
CA PHE A 326 -15.27 21.09 17.57
C PHE A 326 -14.98 22.37 18.36
N HIS A 327 -15.80 22.65 19.38
CA HIS A 327 -15.67 23.84 20.19
C HIS A 327 -14.47 23.78 21.15
N PRO A 328 -13.44 24.63 20.98
CA PRO A 328 -12.17 24.49 21.68
C PRO A 328 -12.20 24.96 23.14
N ALA A 329 -13.21 25.74 23.55
CA ALA A 329 -13.28 26.31 24.91
C ALA A 329 -14.23 25.55 25.85
N LYS A 330 -15.05 24.59 25.34
CA LYS A 330 -16.00 23.86 26.18
C LYS A 330 -15.38 22.60 26.77
N ASN A 331 -15.34 22.45 28.07
CA ASN A 331 -14.87 21.22 28.73
C ASN A 331 -15.71 19.99 28.38
N THR A 332 -16.99 20.16 28.03
CA THR A 332 -17.87 19.09 27.55
C THR A 332 -17.34 18.47 26.26
N THR A 333 -16.76 19.25 25.35
CA THR A 333 -16.12 18.76 24.13
C THR A 333 -14.96 17.81 24.44
N TYR A 334 -14.07 18.22 25.33
CA TYR A 334 -12.93 17.39 25.74
C TYR A 334 -13.35 16.12 26.46
N SER A 335 -14.38 16.22 27.32
CA SER A 335 -14.95 15.04 28.00
C SER A 335 -15.56 14.05 26.99
N PHE A 336 -16.34 14.56 26.05
CA PHE A 336 -16.94 13.76 24.98
C PHE A 336 -15.86 13.04 24.17
N LEU A 337 -14.90 13.76 23.62
CA LEU A 337 -13.82 13.19 22.81
C LEU A 337 -12.94 12.22 23.61
N THR A 338 -12.68 12.50 24.89
CA THR A 338 -11.95 11.56 25.76
C THR A 338 -12.71 10.25 25.94
N HIS A 339 -14.05 10.27 26.03
CA HIS A 339 -14.84 9.04 26.08
C HIS A 339 -14.77 8.29 24.75
N VAL A 340 -14.87 8.99 23.62
CA VAL A 340 -14.70 8.39 22.28
C VAL A 340 -13.34 7.71 22.17
N LEU A 341 -12.25 8.43 22.49
CA LEU A 341 -10.88 7.92 22.38
C LEU A 341 -10.61 6.72 23.31
N ARG A 342 -11.25 6.67 24.49
CA ARG A 342 -11.16 5.49 25.37
C ARG A 342 -11.79 4.26 24.72
N GLU A 343 -12.95 4.41 24.09
CA GLU A 343 -13.63 3.32 23.41
C GLU A 343 -12.88 2.87 22.16
N VAL A 344 -12.36 3.83 21.38
CA VAL A 344 -11.46 3.58 20.25
C VAL A 344 -10.22 2.78 20.70
N LYS A 345 -9.58 3.16 21.81
CA LYS A 345 -8.39 2.48 22.32
C LYS A 345 -8.66 1.04 22.76
N VAL A 346 -9.87 0.74 23.22
CA VAL A 346 -10.29 -0.64 23.55
C VAL A 346 -10.50 -1.48 22.28
N LEU A 347 -11.08 -0.87 21.24
CA LEU A 347 -11.35 -1.56 19.97
C LEU A 347 -10.06 -1.80 19.16
N PHE A 348 -9.15 -0.82 19.13
CA PHE A 348 -7.93 -0.87 18.33
C PHE A 348 -6.71 -1.17 19.22
N PRO A 349 -6.08 -2.34 19.06
CA PRO A 349 -4.90 -2.73 19.85
C PRO A 349 -3.65 -1.89 19.51
N SER A 350 -3.68 -1.12 18.41
CA SER A 350 -2.61 -0.20 18.05
C SER A 350 -2.19 0.69 19.22
N SER A 351 -0.90 0.94 19.34
CA SER A 351 -0.39 1.94 20.26
C SER A 351 -0.69 3.37 19.81
N TYR A 352 -1.08 3.57 18.55
CA TYR A 352 -1.33 4.87 17.95
C TYR A 352 -2.81 5.15 17.76
N ILE A 353 -3.19 6.42 17.92
CA ILE A 353 -4.43 7.01 17.44
C ILE A 353 -4.06 8.26 16.66
N HIS A 354 -4.53 8.39 15.44
CA HIS A 354 -4.36 9.60 14.64
C HIS A 354 -5.46 10.61 15.01
N LEU A 355 -5.06 11.85 15.34
CA LEU A 355 -5.97 12.91 15.79
C LEU A 355 -6.27 13.96 14.71
N GLY A 356 -5.77 13.78 13.49
CA GLY A 356 -5.89 14.75 12.42
C GLY A 356 -5.08 16.02 12.70
N GLY A 357 -5.75 17.16 12.82
CA GLY A 357 -5.17 18.47 13.09
C GLY A 357 -4.78 19.22 11.83
N ASP A 358 -5.39 18.89 10.70
CA ASP A 358 -5.23 19.53 9.40
C ASP A 358 -6.37 20.51 9.11
N GLU A 359 -6.12 21.46 8.24
CA GLU A 359 -7.06 22.36 7.56
C GLU A 359 -8.06 23.11 8.49
N VAL A 360 -7.78 23.23 9.79
CA VAL A 360 -8.68 23.84 10.78
C VAL A 360 -9.07 25.29 10.41
N ALA A 361 -8.22 25.95 9.64
CA ALA A 361 -8.47 27.31 9.13
C ALA A 361 -9.76 27.41 8.29
N PHE A 362 -10.23 26.32 7.70
CA PHE A 362 -11.47 26.31 6.90
C PHE A 362 -12.71 26.66 7.72
N GLY A 363 -12.70 26.49 9.05
CA GLY A 363 -13.86 26.79 9.90
C GLY A 363 -13.55 27.60 11.14
N SER A 364 -12.28 27.79 11.50
CA SER A 364 -11.89 28.44 12.75
C SER A 364 -12.16 29.95 12.83
N ASP A 365 -12.51 30.59 11.72
CA ASP A 365 -12.92 31.99 11.72
C ASP A 365 -14.16 32.26 12.60
N ALA A 366 -15.04 31.27 12.77
CA ALA A 366 -16.16 31.34 13.69
C ALA A 366 -15.72 31.61 15.15
N TRP A 367 -14.52 31.16 15.54
CA TRP A 367 -13.94 31.36 16.88
C TRP A 367 -13.64 32.83 17.21
N ASN A 368 -13.50 33.68 16.19
CA ASN A 368 -13.20 35.10 16.40
C ASN A 368 -14.35 35.84 17.09
N ASN A 369 -15.59 35.39 16.88
CA ASN A 369 -16.79 35.98 17.44
C ASN A 369 -17.36 35.20 18.64
N ASP A 370 -16.76 34.08 19.03
CA ASP A 370 -17.19 33.27 20.16
C ASP A 370 -16.56 33.78 21.47
N HIS A 371 -17.40 34.22 22.41
CA HIS A 371 -16.92 34.80 23.67
C HIS A 371 -16.15 33.82 24.55
N LEU A 372 -16.52 32.52 24.56
CA LEU A 372 -15.80 31.52 25.34
C LEU A 372 -14.40 31.28 24.76
N VAL A 373 -14.26 31.30 23.43
CA VAL A 373 -12.96 31.20 22.78
C VAL A 373 -12.10 32.42 23.02
N GLN A 374 -12.70 33.65 23.03
CA GLN A 374 -11.97 34.86 23.36
C GLN A 374 -11.51 34.85 24.83
N ASP A 375 -12.33 34.33 25.75
CA ASP A 375 -11.94 34.19 27.15
C ASP A 375 -10.86 33.13 27.33
N LEU A 376 -10.94 31.99 26.62
CA LEU A 376 -9.87 30.97 26.56
C LEU A 376 -8.56 31.61 26.10
N LYS A 377 -8.58 32.40 25.01
CA LYS A 377 -7.37 33.08 24.51
C LYS A 377 -6.74 33.97 25.58
N LYS A 378 -7.55 34.75 26.33
CA LYS A 378 -7.05 35.59 27.41
C LYS A 378 -6.45 34.79 28.56
N VAL A 379 -7.13 33.73 29.01
CA VAL A 379 -6.72 32.92 30.16
C VAL A 379 -5.43 32.17 29.86
N GLU A 380 -5.34 31.56 28.67
CA GLU A 380 -4.20 30.74 28.26
C GLU A 380 -3.10 31.52 27.52
N GLY A 381 -3.30 32.84 27.31
CA GLY A 381 -2.36 33.72 26.62
C GLY A 381 -2.20 33.42 25.12
N LEU A 382 -3.23 32.84 24.47
CA LEU A 382 -3.22 32.45 23.05
C LEU A 382 -3.52 33.69 22.17
N LYS A 383 -2.70 33.88 21.12
CA LYS A 383 -2.75 35.10 20.29
C LYS A 383 -3.52 34.91 18.98
N SER A 384 -3.70 33.67 18.55
CA SER A 384 -4.30 33.34 17.23
C SER A 384 -5.21 32.12 17.33
N ASN A 385 -6.05 31.90 16.29
CA ASN A 385 -6.82 30.69 16.17
C ASN A 385 -5.91 29.44 15.98
N LYS A 386 -4.74 29.61 15.36
CA LYS A 386 -3.74 28.54 15.25
C LYS A 386 -3.22 28.09 16.63
N GLU A 387 -2.94 29.00 17.52
CA GLU A 387 -2.54 28.67 18.89
C GLU A 387 -3.69 28.02 19.70
N VAL A 388 -4.96 28.37 19.41
CA VAL A 388 -6.14 27.69 19.99
C VAL A 388 -6.25 26.25 19.48
N GLU A 389 -6.02 26.00 18.19
CA GLU A 389 -5.96 24.69 17.58
C GLU A 389 -4.84 23.83 18.20
N GLU A 390 -3.64 24.39 18.33
CA GLU A 390 -2.50 23.72 18.98
C GLU A 390 -2.78 23.40 20.46
N TYR A 391 -3.46 24.28 21.17
CA TYR A 391 -3.92 24.04 22.53
C TYR A 391 -4.92 22.89 22.59
N PHE A 392 -5.87 22.84 21.65
CA PHE A 392 -6.86 21.77 21.57
C PHE A 392 -6.18 20.41 21.37
N ILE A 393 -5.31 20.30 20.37
CA ILE A 393 -4.60 19.05 20.06
C ILE A 393 -3.71 18.62 21.22
N ARG A 394 -3.03 19.56 21.91
CA ARG A 394 -2.25 19.26 23.13
C ARG A 394 -3.10 18.58 24.20
N ARG A 395 -4.27 19.14 24.51
CA ARG A 395 -5.21 18.58 25.51
C ARG A 395 -5.69 17.18 25.11
N MET A 396 -5.97 16.98 23.83
CA MET A 396 -6.40 15.65 23.34
C MET A 396 -5.26 14.65 23.32
N ALA A 397 -4.05 15.06 22.97
CA ALA A 397 -2.84 14.23 23.07
C ALA A 397 -2.59 13.79 24.53
N ASP A 398 -2.77 14.69 25.50
CA ASP A 398 -2.71 14.32 26.91
C ASP A 398 -3.80 13.30 27.29
N SER A 399 -4.99 13.39 26.70
CA SER A 399 -6.06 12.41 26.93
C SER A 399 -5.69 11.04 26.38
N VAL A 400 -5.06 10.96 25.19
CA VAL A 400 -4.52 9.73 24.61
C VAL A 400 -3.39 9.17 25.48
N ALA A 401 -2.48 10.02 25.96
CA ALA A 401 -1.38 9.60 26.82
C ALA A 401 -1.86 8.97 28.14
N ARG A 402 -2.96 9.48 28.73
CA ARG A 402 -3.58 8.93 29.98
C ARG A 402 -4.20 7.54 29.76
N ILE A 403 -4.46 7.12 28.54
CA ILE A 403 -4.94 5.78 28.18
C ILE A 403 -3.84 4.93 27.54
N ASN A 404 -2.57 5.24 27.83
CA ASN A 404 -1.38 4.55 27.33
C ASN A 404 -1.28 4.50 25.79
N GLY A 405 -1.81 5.52 25.12
CA GLY A 405 -1.68 5.68 23.66
C GLY A 405 -0.56 6.64 23.27
N LYS A 406 -0.20 6.58 22.00
CA LYS A 406 0.64 7.55 21.28
C LYS A 406 -0.22 8.23 20.23
N VAL A 407 0.13 9.47 19.89
CA VAL A 407 -0.63 10.23 18.89
C VAL A 407 0.12 10.28 17.56
N ILE A 408 -0.66 10.29 16.50
CA ILE A 408 -0.20 10.71 15.17
C ILE A 408 -0.98 11.98 14.83
N VAL A 409 -0.32 12.93 14.19
CA VAL A 409 -0.94 14.19 13.74
C VAL A 409 -0.36 14.61 12.40
N TRP A 410 -1.13 15.37 11.65
CA TRP A 410 -0.63 16.00 10.42
C TRP A 410 0.40 17.09 10.72
N ASP A 411 1.20 17.45 9.73
CA ASP A 411 2.37 18.32 9.87
C ASP A 411 2.06 19.77 10.29
N GLU A 412 0.79 20.17 10.24
CA GLU A 412 0.29 21.44 10.78
C GLU A 412 0.56 21.59 12.27
N MET A 413 0.62 20.47 13.00
CA MET A 413 0.79 20.44 14.45
C MET A 413 2.24 20.55 14.91
N VAL A 414 3.18 20.85 14.03
CA VAL A 414 4.61 20.93 14.38
C VAL A 414 4.93 21.91 15.50
N GLU A 415 4.11 22.97 15.68
CA GLU A 415 4.26 23.98 16.74
C GLU A 415 3.49 23.66 18.03
N ALA A 416 2.64 22.63 18.02
CA ALA A 416 1.77 22.29 19.15
C ALA A 416 2.49 21.81 20.42
N LYS A 417 3.83 21.71 20.40
CA LYS A 417 4.69 21.32 21.56
C LYS A 417 4.27 19.98 22.18
N LEU A 418 3.98 18.99 21.34
CA LEU A 418 3.62 17.65 21.76
C LEU A 418 4.83 16.87 22.31
N ALA A 419 4.58 15.86 23.15
CA ALA A 419 5.63 14.98 23.68
C ALA A 419 6.26 14.15 22.54
N LYS A 420 7.55 14.34 22.28
CA LYS A 420 8.25 13.80 21.11
C LYS A 420 8.30 12.26 21.09
N ASP A 421 8.45 11.65 22.25
CA ASP A 421 8.49 10.20 22.46
C ASP A 421 7.14 9.52 22.30
N LYS A 422 6.06 10.31 22.29
CA LYS A 422 4.66 9.86 22.15
C LYS A 422 3.98 10.37 20.89
N THR A 423 4.70 11.05 20.01
CA THR A 423 4.12 11.68 18.82
C THR A 423 4.86 11.30 17.55
N VAL A 424 4.09 10.98 16.53
CA VAL A 424 4.57 10.83 15.14
C VAL A 424 3.93 11.94 14.31
N MET A 425 4.73 12.63 13.51
CA MET A 425 4.26 13.63 12.56
C MET A 425 4.10 12.99 11.17
N MET A 426 2.98 13.21 10.50
CA MET A 426 2.79 12.83 9.10
C MET A 426 2.97 14.04 8.20
N TRP A 427 4.05 14.06 7.41
CA TRP A 427 4.32 15.15 6.48
C TRP A 427 3.65 14.89 5.14
N TRP A 428 2.65 15.72 4.77
CA TRP A 428 1.86 15.56 3.55
C TRP A 428 2.00 16.72 2.55
N ARG A 429 2.38 17.92 3.00
CA ARG A 429 2.47 19.14 2.20
C ARG A 429 3.79 19.19 1.43
N HIS A 430 3.85 18.47 0.28
CA HIS A 430 5.04 18.41 -0.58
C HIS A 430 5.51 19.78 -1.08
N ASP A 431 4.60 20.74 -1.21
CA ASP A 431 4.85 22.13 -1.59
C ASP A 431 5.43 23.00 -0.44
N LYS A 432 5.46 22.45 0.77
CA LYS A 432 6.04 23.10 1.97
C LYS A 432 7.20 22.27 2.54
N PRO A 433 8.33 22.11 1.82
CA PRO A 433 9.45 21.26 2.28
C PRO A 433 10.12 21.79 3.56
N ALA A 434 10.04 23.10 3.82
CA ALA A 434 10.51 23.69 5.07
C ALA A 434 9.79 23.13 6.29
N GLN A 435 8.55 22.67 6.14
CA GLN A 435 7.78 22.05 7.22
C GLN A 435 8.42 20.72 7.66
N LEU A 436 8.84 19.88 6.70
CA LEU A 436 9.58 18.65 7.01
C LEU A 436 10.88 18.95 7.75
N SER A 437 11.66 19.93 7.26
CA SER A 437 12.89 20.35 7.93
C SER A 437 12.63 20.74 9.39
N LYS A 438 11.59 21.51 9.64
CA LYS A 438 11.18 21.95 10.97
C LYS A 438 10.76 20.81 11.89
N ILE A 439 10.00 19.82 11.39
CA ILE A 439 9.64 18.60 12.13
C ILE A 439 10.91 17.86 12.59
N LEU A 440 11.84 17.64 11.66
CA LEU A 440 13.09 16.93 11.94
C LEU A 440 14.02 17.73 12.88
N GLU A 441 14.08 19.06 12.75
CA GLU A 441 14.84 19.94 13.66
C GLU A 441 14.30 19.89 15.09
N LYS A 442 13.00 19.80 15.24
CA LYS A 442 12.36 19.61 16.53
C LYS A 442 12.53 18.21 17.12
N GLY A 443 13.01 17.24 16.34
CA GLY A 443 13.30 15.88 16.79
C GLY A 443 12.09 14.95 16.85
N TYR A 444 11.04 15.20 16.08
CA TYR A 444 9.91 14.28 15.97
C TYR A 444 10.21 13.09 15.04
N GLN A 445 9.70 11.93 15.39
CA GLN A 445 9.58 10.83 14.45
C GLN A 445 8.54 11.16 13.38
N THR A 446 8.81 10.75 12.13
CA THR A 446 8.06 11.23 10.98
C THR A 446 7.75 10.11 10.01
N VAL A 447 6.52 10.11 9.49
CA VAL A 447 6.13 9.32 8.31
C VAL A 447 5.99 10.29 7.13
N LEU A 448 6.57 9.92 5.99
CA LEU A 448 6.47 10.71 4.78
C LEU A 448 5.25 10.26 3.97
N THR A 449 4.33 11.17 3.75
CA THR A 449 3.12 10.90 2.97
C THR A 449 2.74 12.11 2.08
N PRO A 450 3.72 12.66 1.30
CA PRO A 450 3.47 13.87 0.53
C PRO A 450 2.41 13.65 -0.56
N ARG A 451 1.54 14.67 -0.80
CA ARG A 451 0.51 14.63 -1.86
C ARG A 451 1.06 14.09 -3.17
N LEU A 452 2.18 14.57 -3.61
CA LEU A 452 2.92 13.97 -4.72
C LEU A 452 4.24 13.41 -4.20
N PRO A 453 4.51 12.11 -4.43
CA PRO A 453 3.73 11.19 -5.27
C PRO A 453 2.86 10.17 -4.48
N LEU A 454 2.47 10.42 -3.23
CA LEU A 454 1.86 9.40 -2.37
C LEU A 454 0.34 9.55 -2.12
N TYR A 455 -0.33 10.58 -2.69
CA TYR A 455 -1.80 10.61 -2.70
C TYR A 455 -2.33 9.90 -3.95
N PHE A 456 -3.02 8.78 -3.74
CA PHE A 456 -3.50 7.91 -4.81
C PHE A 456 -4.85 8.33 -5.40
N ASP A 457 -5.51 9.33 -4.85
CA ASP A 457 -6.64 10.04 -5.48
C ASP A 457 -6.20 10.95 -6.64
N PHE A 458 -4.91 11.28 -6.73
CA PHE A 458 -4.33 11.93 -7.90
C PHE A 458 -4.24 10.97 -9.09
N VAL A 459 -4.59 11.47 -10.28
CA VAL A 459 -4.62 10.68 -11.51
C VAL A 459 -3.23 10.16 -11.90
N GLN A 460 -3.20 9.03 -12.61
CA GLN A 460 -1.96 8.33 -12.95
C GLN A 460 -1.36 8.76 -14.30
N GLN A 461 -2.18 9.37 -15.17
CA GLN A 461 -1.76 9.85 -16.49
C GLN A 461 -2.36 11.22 -16.82
N GLU A 462 -1.74 11.93 -17.75
CA GLU A 462 -2.17 13.26 -18.18
C GLU A 462 -3.58 13.24 -18.80
N ASN A 463 -3.91 12.20 -19.58
CA ASN A 463 -5.17 12.06 -20.28
C ASN A 463 -6.34 11.57 -19.40
N HIS A 464 -6.10 11.20 -18.15
CA HIS A 464 -7.17 10.87 -17.23
C HIS A 464 -8.06 12.10 -16.95
N ARG A 465 -9.38 11.89 -17.01
CA ARG A 465 -10.38 12.97 -16.97
C ARG A 465 -10.91 13.24 -15.58
N TYR A 466 -10.91 12.22 -14.72
CA TYR A 466 -11.57 12.24 -13.42
C TYR A 466 -10.52 12.05 -12.31
N GLY A 467 -10.61 12.87 -11.27
CA GLY A 467 -9.71 12.83 -10.13
C GLY A 467 -8.88 14.11 -9.97
N ARG A 468 -8.01 14.12 -8.96
CA ARG A 468 -7.23 15.29 -8.59
C ARG A 468 -5.97 15.42 -9.44
N LYS A 469 -5.54 16.66 -9.67
CA LYS A 469 -4.27 17.05 -10.30
C LYS A 469 -3.68 18.22 -9.53
N TRP A 470 -2.36 18.31 -9.48
CA TRP A 470 -1.66 19.47 -8.95
C TRP A 470 -1.20 20.35 -10.12
N GLY A 471 -1.96 21.40 -10.40
CA GLY A 471 -1.77 22.17 -11.63
C GLY A 471 -1.90 21.26 -12.87
N LYS A 472 -0.81 21.10 -13.62
CA LYS A 472 -0.74 20.15 -14.75
C LYS A 472 -0.14 18.79 -14.34
N GLY A 473 0.31 18.65 -13.09
CA GLY A 473 0.97 17.44 -12.60
C GLY A 473 -0.02 16.31 -12.39
N PHE A 474 0.47 15.10 -12.60
CA PHE A 474 -0.22 13.84 -12.30
C PHE A 474 0.75 12.91 -11.53
N ASN A 475 0.28 11.76 -11.08
CA ASN A 475 1.02 10.90 -10.18
C ASN A 475 1.26 9.50 -10.80
N PRO A 476 2.25 9.36 -11.71
CA PRO A 476 2.54 8.09 -12.36
C PRO A 476 3.21 7.10 -11.40
N ILE A 477 3.09 5.80 -11.72
CA ILE A 477 3.70 4.72 -10.93
C ILE A 477 5.21 4.89 -10.75
N GLN A 478 5.91 5.47 -11.73
CA GLN A 478 7.35 5.66 -11.68
C GLN A 478 7.77 6.67 -10.61
N ASP A 479 6.97 7.71 -10.37
CA ASP A 479 7.25 8.70 -9.32
C ASP A 479 7.04 8.09 -7.93
N VAL A 480 6.02 7.24 -7.75
CA VAL A 480 5.82 6.46 -6.53
C VAL A 480 7.00 5.52 -6.29
N TYR A 481 7.44 4.79 -7.32
CA TYR A 481 8.57 3.86 -7.26
C TYR A 481 9.89 4.57 -6.87
N ASN A 482 10.15 5.75 -7.42
CA ASN A 482 11.38 6.50 -7.18
C ASN A 482 11.38 7.27 -5.86
N PHE A 483 10.23 7.41 -5.22
CA PHE A 483 10.12 8.16 -3.96
C PHE A 483 10.98 7.52 -2.85
N ALA A 484 11.42 8.36 -1.88
CA ALA A 484 12.27 7.95 -0.76
C ALA A 484 13.60 7.28 -1.18
N GLY A 485 14.13 7.67 -2.34
CA GLY A 485 15.46 7.29 -2.82
C GLY A 485 16.55 8.22 -2.32
N GLU A 486 17.26 8.86 -3.24
CA GLU A 486 18.40 9.77 -2.97
C GLU A 486 18.02 10.97 -2.09
N GLN A 487 16.77 11.41 -2.12
CA GLN A 487 16.28 12.52 -1.28
C GLN A 487 16.49 12.27 0.21
N LEU A 488 16.42 11.01 0.65
CA LEU A 488 16.65 10.65 2.06
C LEU A 488 18.14 10.65 2.43
N ASP A 489 19.01 10.43 1.47
CA ASP A 489 20.45 10.44 1.72
C ASP A 489 20.95 11.85 2.10
N SER A 490 20.27 12.89 1.61
CA SER A 490 20.56 14.29 1.96
C SER A 490 20.20 14.66 3.41
N LEU A 491 19.38 13.86 4.11
CA LEU A 491 18.97 14.13 5.49
C LEU A 491 20.06 13.81 6.52
N GLY A 492 21.13 13.07 6.14
CA GLY A 492 22.19 12.67 7.06
C GLY A 492 21.63 11.90 8.28
N ASP A 493 22.08 12.28 9.49
CA ASP A 493 21.63 11.63 10.74
C ASP A 493 20.14 11.78 11.02
N ARG A 494 19.48 12.79 10.47
CA ARG A 494 18.03 13.01 10.61
C ARG A 494 17.20 11.91 9.93
N ARG A 495 17.78 11.14 9.02
CA ARG A 495 17.15 9.95 8.42
C ARG A 495 16.62 8.97 9.46
N LYS A 496 17.27 8.85 10.62
CA LYS A 496 16.85 7.98 11.73
C LYS A 496 15.48 8.36 12.32
N GLN A 497 15.02 9.59 12.07
CA GLN A 497 13.71 10.07 12.50
C GLN A 497 12.60 9.66 11.52
N ILE A 498 12.96 9.23 10.29
CA ILE A 498 11.98 8.78 9.30
C ILE A 498 11.63 7.32 9.59
N LEU A 499 10.42 7.08 10.07
CA LEU A 499 9.89 5.74 10.30
C LEU A 499 9.59 5.01 8.99
N GLY A 500 9.17 5.74 7.96
CA GLY A 500 8.86 5.19 6.66
C GLY A 500 7.97 6.08 5.82
N ILE A 501 7.26 5.44 4.90
CA ILE A 501 6.39 6.09 3.92
C ILE A 501 4.99 5.49 3.94
N GLN A 502 4.01 6.30 3.54
CA GLN A 502 2.61 5.89 3.44
C GLN A 502 1.96 6.54 2.22
N ALA A 503 1.17 5.78 1.47
CA ALA A 503 0.27 6.36 0.48
C ALA A 503 -1.14 6.54 1.06
N ASN A 504 -1.83 7.59 0.62
CA ASN A 504 -3.18 7.91 1.06
C ASN A 504 -4.16 7.89 -0.12
N LEU A 505 -5.33 7.30 0.10
CA LEU A 505 -6.44 7.36 -0.83
C LEU A 505 -7.60 8.14 -0.21
N TRP A 506 -7.67 9.43 -0.50
CA TRP A 506 -8.83 10.26 -0.23
C TRP A 506 -9.94 9.93 -1.21
N THR A 507 -11.20 9.97 -0.76
CA THR A 507 -12.27 9.36 -1.55
C THR A 507 -13.35 10.31 -2.05
N GLU A 508 -13.12 11.62 -2.04
CA GLU A 508 -14.06 12.63 -2.57
C GLU A 508 -14.44 12.33 -4.03
N THR A 509 -13.46 11.90 -4.84
CA THR A 509 -13.65 11.54 -6.25
C THR A 509 -13.72 10.04 -6.51
N VAL A 510 -13.71 9.21 -5.47
CA VAL A 510 -13.69 7.74 -5.56
C VAL A 510 -15.04 7.17 -5.15
N THR A 511 -15.95 7.04 -6.10
CA THR A 511 -17.38 6.79 -5.85
C THR A 511 -17.79 5.34 -5.95
N ASN A 512 -16.88 4.45 -6.35
CA ASN A 512 -17.18 3.02 -6.51
C ASN A 512 -15.90 2.17 -6.46
N MET A 513 -16.08 0.85 -6.30
CA MET A 513 -15.01 -0.14 -6.17
C MET A 513 -14.04 -0.13 -7.35
N ASN A 514 -14.55 -0.04 -8.59
CA ASN A 514 -13.70 -0.03 -9.78
C ASN A 514 -12.79 1.21 -9.81
N ARG A 515 -13.31 2.37 -9.37
CA ARG A 515 -12.50 3.59 -9.28
C ARG A 515 -11.42 3.47 -8.22
N LEU A 516 -11.75 2.88 -7.06
CA LEU A 516 -10.79 2.60 -6.01
C LEU A 516 -9.66 1.71 -6.54
N ASP A 517 -10.01 0.57 -7.15
CA ASP A 517 -9.03 -0.36 -7.69
C ASP A 517 -8.16 0.29 -8.78
N TYR A 518 -8.77 1.04 -9.68
CA TYR A 518 -8.06 1.74 -10.75
C TYR A 518 -7.03 2.74 -10.25
N LEU A 519 -7.29 3.39 -9.12
CA LEU A 519 -6.36 4.36 -8.52
C LEU A 519 -5.29 3.71 -7.63
N VAL A 520 -5.61 2.61 -6.95
CA VAL A 520 -4.68 1.92 -6.05
C VAL A 520 -3.72 1.03 -6.84
N PHE A 521 -4.24 0.25 -7.78
CA PHE A 521 -3.45 -0.74 -8.52
C PHE A 521 -3.01 -0.18 -9.89
N PRO A 522 -1.72 -0.33 -10.25
CA PRO A 522 -0.68 -1.08 -9.56
C PRO A 522 0.22 -0.24 -8.64
N ARG A 523 -0.10 1.04 -8.34
CA ARG A 523 0.78 1.93 -7.56
C ARG A 523 1.11 1.40 -6.17
N ILE A 524 0.24 0.58 -5.57
CA ILE A 524 0.51 -0.06 -4.28
C ILE A 524 1.76 -0.97 -4.32
N ALA A 525 2.03 -1.63 -5.46
CA ALA A 525 3.24 -2.42 -5.65
C ALA A 525 4.49 -1.53 -5.71
N ALA A 526 4.39 -0.37 -6.36
CA ALA A 526 5.47 0.62 -6.41
C ALA A 526 5.73 1.26 -5.03
N LEU A 527 4.68 1.55 -4.26
CA LEU A 527 4.78 1.99 -2.87
C LEU A 527 5.54 0.96 -2.02
N ALA A 528 5.17 -0.32 -2.16
CA ALA A 528 5.80 -1.40 -1.42
C ALA A 528 7.29 -1.51 -1.75
N GLU A 529 7.67 -1.45 -3.03
CA GLU A 529 9.06 -1.43 -3.46
C GLU A 529 9.81 -0.22 -2.87
N ALA A 530 9.22 0.98 -2.94
CA ALA A 530 9.80 2.20 -2.39
C ALA A 530 9.98 2.15 -0.86
N ALA A 531 9.07 1.45 -0.16
CA ALA A 531 9.11 1.31 1.29
C ALA A 531 10.05 0.22 1.78
N TRP A 532 10.30 -0.80 0.95
CA TRP A 532 11.05 -1.99 1.33
C TRP A 532 12.50 -1.96 0.86
N THR A 533 12.70 -1.68 -0.45
CA THR A 533 13.98 -1.83 -1.12
C THR A 533 14.81 -0.55 -1.04
N PRO A 534 16.07 -0.59 -0.56
CA PRO A 534 16.93 0.58 -0.56
C PRO A 534 17.09 1.19 -1.96
N GLY A 535 17.07 2.53 -2.05
CA GLY A 535 17.06 3.25 -3.33
C GLY A 535 18.16 2.83 -4.31
N LYS A 536 19.37 2.55 -3.81
CA LYS A 536 20.52 2.10 -4.63
C LYS A 536 20.35 0.71 -5.25
N GLN A 537 19.43 -0.10 -4.75
CA GLN A 537 19.16 -1.46 -5.24
C GLN A 537 17.94 -1.50 -6.17
N ARG A 538 17.19 -0.39 -6.29
CA ARG A 538 15.99 -0.32 -7.12
C ARG A 538 16.33 -0.19 -8.60
N ASN A 539 15.58 -0.90 -9.45
CA ASN A 539 15.66 -0.83 -10.90
C ASN A 539 14.24 -0.91 -11.48
N PHE A 540 13.76 0.20 -12.06
CA PHE A 540 12.39 0.30 -12.53
C PHE A 540 12.07 -0.65 -13.69
N GLU A 541 13.02 -0.93 -14.58
CA GLU A 541 12.79 -1.86 -15.71
C GLU A 541 12.61 -3.30 -15.23
N GLN A 542 13.42 -3.72 -14.23
CA GLN A 542 13.24 -5.00 -13.57
C GLN A 542 11.91 -5.07 -12.84
N PHE A 543 11.58 -4.04 -12.04
CA PHE A 543 10.28 -3.93 -11.37
C PHE A 543 9.12 -4.03 -12.37
N ALA A 544 9.15 -3.28 -13.49
CA ALA A 544 8.13 -3.31 -14.51
C ALA A 544 7.96 -4.70 -15.14
N THR A 545 9.05 -5.43 -15.32
CA THR A 545 9.02 -6.80 -15.85
C THR A 545 8.31 -7.76 -14.88
N VAL A 546 8.58 -7.66 -13.57
CA VAL A 546 7.88 -8.47 -12.55
C VAL A 546 6.43 -8.03 -12.43
N LEU A 547 6.18 -6.72 -12.40
CA LEU A 547 4.84 -6.17 -12.29
C LEU A 547 3.90 -6.67 -13.39
N LYS A 548 4.38 -6.82 -14.63
CA LYS A 548 3.57 -7.40 -15.72
C LYS A 548 3.03 -8.80 -15.41
N LYS A 549 3.76 -9.60 -14.62
CA LYS A 549 3.26 -10.91 -14.14
C LYS A 549 2.17 -10.72 -13.09
N HIS A 550 2.33 -9.72 -12.20
CA HIS A 550 1.33 -9.42 -11.17
C HIS A 550 0.04 -8.80 -11.74
N LEU A 551 0.09 -8.10 -12.89
CA LEU A 551 -1.13 -7.63 -13.55
C LEU A 551 -2.05 -8.79 -13.97
N ALA A 552 -1.49 -9.97 -14.27
CA ALA A 552 -2.29 -11.16 -14.51
C ALA A 552 -3.04 -11.61 -13.25
N LEU A 553 -2.38 -11.56 -12.08
CA LEU A 553 -2.99 -11.89 -10.78
C LEU A 553 -4.13 -10.92 -10.44
N TYR A 554 -3.97 -9.62 -10.71
CA TYR A 554 -5.05 -8.65 -10.50
C TYR A 554 -6.28 -9.00 -11.33
N ARG A 555 -6.09 -9.42 -12.58
CA ARG A 555 -7.17 -9.84 -13.47
C ARG A 555 -7.87 -11.11 -12.96
N GLU A 556 -7.10 -12.10 -12.50
CA GLU A 556 -7.62 -13.35 -11.95
C GLU A 556 -8.46 -13.11 -10.68
N GLN A 557 -8.07 -12.12 -9.87
CA GLN A 557 -8.80 -11.69 -8.67
C GLN A 557 -9.92 -10.70 -8.94
N GLY A 558 -10.19 -10.36 -10.19
CA GLY A 558 -11.30 -9.48 -10.60
C GLY A 558 -11.10 -8.00 -10.27
N LEU A 559 -9.87 -7.54 -10.04
CA LEU A 559 -9.59 -6.12 -9.80
C LEU A 559 -9.71 -5.30 -11.09
N TYR A 560 -10.30 -4.12 -10.98
CA TYR A 560 -10.36 -3.14 -12.07
C TYR A 560 -9.14 -2.21 -12.03
N TYR A 561 -7.96 -2.74 -12.32
CA TYR A 561 -6.71 -2.01 -12.21
C TYR A 561 -6.38 -1.15 -13.45
N PHE A 562 -5.51 -0.15 -13.27
CA PHE A 562 -4.88 0.59 -14.36
C PHE A 562 -3.63 -0.16 -14.86
N ASP A 563 -3.50 -0.36 -16.19
CA ASP A 563 -2.28 -0.92 -16.77
C ASP A 563 -1.39 0.20 -17.32
N PRO A 564 -0.23 0.50 -16.68
CA PRO A 564 0.63 1.59 -17.11
C PRO A 564 1.44 1.26 -18.38
N PHE A 565 1.36 0.03 -18.90
CA PHE A 565 2.14 -0.44 -20.06
C PHE A 565 1.30 -0.56 -21.32
N GLN A 566 -0.02 -0.57 -21.20
CA GLN A 566 -0.96 -0.65 -22.33
C GLN A 566 -2.35 -0.15 -21.94
N ASP A 567 -3.09 0.37 -22.91
CA ASP A 567 -4.50 0.77 -22.70
C ASP A 567 -5.39 -0.48 -22.57
N SER A 568 -5.57 -0.99 -21.36
CA SER A 568 -6.33 -2.22 -21.11
C SER A 568 -7.72 -2.00 -20.54
N HIS A 569 -7.90 -1.02 -19.68
CA HIS A 569 -9.18 -0.68 -19.06
C HIS A 569 -9.46 0.82 -19.22
N PRO A 570 -10.68 1.19 -19.67
CA PRO A 570 -11.08 2.58 -19.70
C PRO A 570 -11.15 3.15 -18.28
N GLU A 571 -10.87 4.43 -18.14
CA GLU A 571 -11.03 5.12 -16.86
C GLU A 571 -12.48 4.97 -16.38
N PRO A 572 -12.72 4.47 -15.14
CA PRO A 572 -14.08 4.28 -14.61
C PRO A 572 -14.85 5.60 -14.60
N VAL A 573 -16.08 5.56 -15.12
CA VAL A 573 -16.95 6.73 -15.17
C VAL A 573 -17.36 7.13 -13.76
N VAL A 574 -17.21 8.41 -13.44
CA VAL A 574 -17.69 9.02 -12.20
C VAL A 574 -18.99 9.81 -12.45
N MET A 575 -19.75 10.05 -11.38
CA MET A 575 -21.01 10.80 -11.49
C MET A 575 -20.80 12.20 -12.06
N LYS A 576 -21.79 12.75 -12.77
CA LYS A 576 -21.72 14.07 -13.44
C LYS A 576 -21.21 15.21 -12.53
N LYS A 577 -21.52 15.19 -11.24
CA LYS A 577 -21.07 16.20 -10.28
C LYS A 577 -19.55 16.21 -10.07
N ILE A 578 -18.85 15.09 -10.35
CA ILE A 578 -17.40 14.94 -10.17
C ILE A 578 -16.66 14.99 -11.51
N GLN A 579 -17.34 15.18 -12.62
CA GLN A 579 -16.69 15.29 -13.94
C GLN A 579 -15.87 16.58 -14.11
N LYS A 580 -15.89 17.47 -13.12
CA LYS A 580 -14.98 18.63 -13.04
C LYS A 580 -13.60 18.14 -12.61
N GLN A 581 -12.57 18.52 -13.34
CA GLN A 581 -11.19 18.32 -12.89
C GLN A 581 -10.96 19.07 -11.57
N TYR A 582 -10.51 18.36 -10.56
CA TYR A 582 -10.03 18.97 -9.33
C TYR A 582 -8.55 19.32 -9.54
N ILE A 583 -8.27 20.60 -9.71
CA ILE A 583 -6.92 21.12 -9.84
C ILE A 583 -6.55 21.75 -8.52
N ASP A 584 -5.65 21.13 -7.80
CA ASP A 584 -5.10 21.69 -6.58
C ASP A 584 -3.98 22.68 -6.93
N SER A 585 -3.81 23.67 -6.09
CA SER A 585 -2.76 24.67 -6.17
C SER A 585 -2.17 24.91 -4.78
N PRO A 586 -0.98 25.50 -4.65
CA PRO A 586 -0.48 25.95 -3.36
C PRO A 586 -1.49 26.90 -2.69
N GLU A 587 -1.75 26.69 -1.41
CA GLU A 587 -2.53 27.59 -0.55
C GLU A 587 -1.71 28.80 -0.14
#